data_61aa1c8a04c9508f41ef7bf2cc0a3816
#
_entry.id   61aa1c8a04c9508f41ef7bf2cc0a3816
#
_cell.length_a   1.000
_cell.length_b   1.000
_cell.length_c   1.000
_cell.angle_alpha   90.00
_cell.angle_beta   90.00
_cell.angle_gamma   90.00
#
_symmetry.space_group_name_H-M   'P 1'
#
loop_
_entity.id
_entity.type
_entity.pdbx_description
1 polymer ?
#
loop_
_entity_poly.entity_id
_entity_poly.type
_entity_poly.pdbx_seq_one_letter_code
_entity_poly.pdbx_strand_id
1 'polypeptide(L)'
;MSEEFDFPYAEEFRSDFTGSGGVDQTDRSTNITDETIEEMRSLAARYPEPRSALLPILHLVQSVDGRVSPAGIEAAAEVLGITEAQVSGAATFYTMYKRRPAGQHHIGVCTTALCAIMGGDILMDRVEKKLGVREGQTTPDGKFSLERIECNAACDFAPIMMVNWEFMDNMTPAKADELLDRLAADQEVHSTRGARITSWRDSEPVSYTHLT
;
A
#
# COMPACT_ATOMS: atom_id res chain seq x y z
N MET A 1 21.01 41.19 8.83
CA MET A 1 19.83 40.84 9.62
C MET A 1 19.09 39.82 8.77
N SER A 2 19.34 38.53 9.01
CA SER A 2 18.62 37.43 8.39
C SER A 2 17.33 37.23 9.21
N GLU A 3 16.18 37.64 8.65
CA GLU A 3 14.91 37.23 9.22
C GLU A 3 14.81 35.70 9.10
N GLU A 4 14.96 35.05 10.23
CA GLU A 4 14.68 33.64 10.38
C GLU A 4 13.17 33.46 10.13
N PHE A 5 12.83 32.87 9.00
CA PHE A 5 11.44 32.61 8.63
C PHE A 5 10.93 31.49 9.55
N ASP A 6 10.25 31.89 10.61
CA ASP A 6 9.64 30.96 11.56
C ASP A 6 8.42 30.31 10.88
N PHE A 7 8.57 29.08 10.46
CA PHE A 7 7.49 28.28 9.90
C PHE A 7 6.64 27.75 11.06
N PRO A 8 5.45 28.30 11.34
CA PRO A 8 4.66 27.92 12.52
C PRO A 8 4.20 26.44 12.52
N TYR A 9 4.40 25.73 11.42
CA TYR A 9 4.11 24.30 11.28
C TYR A 9 5.35 23.40 11.23
N ALA A 10 6.54 23.95 11.46
CA ALA A 10 7.80 23.19 11.31
C ALA A 10 7.91 22.01 12.28
N GLU A 11 7.33 22.11 13.49
CA GLU A 11 7.33 21.02 14.45
C GLU A 11 6.26 19.96 14.11
N GLU A 12 5.09 20.39 13.68
CA GLU A 12 4.00 19.53 13.23
C GLU A 12 4.40 18.76 11.96
N PHE A 13 5.04 19.45 11.01
CA PHE A 13 5.56 18.83 9.78
C PHE A 13 6.73 17.87 10.05
N ARG A 14 7.61 18.16 11.04
CA ARG A 14 8.66 17.23 11.46
C ARG A 14 8.11 15.99 12.16
N SER A 15 7.08 16.11 13.00
CA SER A 15 6.46 14.97 13.65
C SER A 15 5.76 14.07 12.62
N ASP A 16 5.10 14.65 11.62
CA ASP A 16 4.38 13.92 10.59
C ASP A 16 5.32 13.23 9.59
N PHE A 17 6.45 13.86 9.26
CA PHE A 17 7.48 13.25 8.41
C PHE A 17 8.30 12.18 9.16
N THR A 18 8.45 12.31 10.48
CA THR A 18 9.08 11.28 11.33
C THR A 18 8.09 10.26 11.88
N GLY A 19 6.78 10.58 11.91
CA GLY A 19 5.68 9.64 12.24
C GLY A 19 5.52 8.52 11.21
N SER A 20 6.08 8.72 10.03
CA SER A 20 6.45 7.63 9.14
C SER A 20 7.64 6.85 9.71
N GLY A 21 7.64 6.45 10.99
CA GLY A 21 8.73 5.75 11.67
C GLY A 21 9.57 5.01 10.67
N GLY A 22 10.88 5.32 10.56
CA GLY A 22 11.73 4.84 9.47
C GLY A 22 11.51 3.35 9.26
N VAL A 23 11.55 2.88 8.02
CA VAL A 23 11.53 1.44 7.77
C VAL A 23 12.64 0.85 8.60
N ASP A 24 12.31 -0.06 9.51
CA ASP A 24 13.33 -0.75 10.28
C ASP A 24 14.14 -1.63 9.33
N GLN A 25 15.28 -1.11 8.91
CA GLN A 25 16.20 -1.80 8.01
C GLN A 25 16.93 -2.95 8.73
N THR A 26 16.82 -3.02 10.05
CA THR A 26 17.44 -4.08 10.86
C THR A 26 16.52 -5.27 11.07
N ASP A 27 15.21 -5.10 10.91
CA ASP A 27 14.23 -6.18 11.00
C ASP A 27 14.32 -7.07 9.76
N ARG A 28 15.01 -8.19 9.92
CA ARG A 28 15.15 -9.24 8.91
C ARG A 28 14.14 -10.37 9.06
N SER A 29 13.09 -10.18 9.85
CA SER A 29 12.02 -11.17 9.94
C SER A 29 11.38 -11.39 8.57
N THR A 30 11.25 -12.65 8.19
CA THR A 30 10.68 -13.05 6.90
C THR A 30 10.03 -14.42 7.00
N ASN A 31 9.01 -14.65 6.16
CA ASN A 31 8.39 -15.95 5.91
C ASN A 31 8.83 -16.54 4.56
N ILE A 32 9.82 -15.96 3.90
CA ILE A 32 10.36 -16.47 2.64
C ILE A 32 11.06 -17.81 2.90
N THR A 33 10.63 -18.82 2.16
CA THR A 33 11.15 -20.18 2.20
C THR A 33 11.88 -20.53 0.90
N ASP A 34 12.56 -21.67 0.85
CA ASP A 34 13.16 -22.19 -0.39
C ASP A 34 12.12 -22.35 -1.51
N GLU A 35 10.87 -22.70 -1.15
CA GLU A 35 9.75 -22.78 -2.11
C GLU A 35 9.43 -21.42 -2.70
N THR A 36 9.41 -20.36 -1.87
CA THR A 36 9.20 -18.98 -2.35
C THR A 36 10.32 -18.56 -3.30
N ILE A 37 11.57 -18.90 -2.99
CA ILE A 37 12.73 -18.60 -3.86
C ILE A 37 12.59 -19.34 -5.19
N GLU A 38 12.13 -20.59 -5.20
CA GLU A 38 11.89 -21.33 -6.44
C GLU A 38 10.75 -20.74 -7.26
N GLU A 39 9.70 -20.23 -6.62
CA GLU A 39 8.63 -19.47 -7.28
C GLU A 39 9.18 -18.18 -7.90
N MET A 40 10.06 -17.43 -7.21
CA MET A 40 10.75 -16.27 -7.78
C MET A 40 11.55 -16.65 -9.03
N ARG A 41 12.28 -17.78 -9.03
CA ARG A 41 13.02 -18.27 -10.20
C ARG A 41 12.08 -18.62 -11.35
N SER A 42 10.96 -19.28 -11.04
CA SER A 42 9.92 -19.60 -12.02
C SER A 42 9.33 -18.34 -12.66
N LEU A 43 9.08 -17.28 -11.86
CA LEU A 43 8.64 -15.99 -12.37
C LEU A 43 9.70 -15.36 -13.28
N ALA A 44 10.97 -15.36 -12.85
CA ALA A 44 12.07 -14.81 -13.65
C ALA A 44 12.23 -15.52 -14.99
N ALA A 45 12.03 -16.83 -15.03
CA ALA A 45 12.13 -17.66 -16.25
C ALA A 45 11.05 -17.36 -17.30
N ARG A 46 9.96 -16.65 -16.94
CA ARG A 46 8.91 -16.25 -17.90
C ARG A 46 9.30 -15.07 -18.79
N TYR A 47 10.39 -14.38 -18.46
CA TYR A 47 10.84 -13.17 -19.15
C TYR A 47 12.15 -13.44 -19.91
N PRO A 48 12.35 -12.86 -21.09
CA PRO A 48 13.62 -12.93 -21.80
C PRO A 48 14.80 -12.40 -20.97
N GLU A 49 14.55 -11.35 -20.20
CA GLU A 49 15.50 -10.76 -19.27
C GLU A 49 14.99 -10.96 -17.83
N PRO A 50 15.67 -11.71 -16.97
CA PRO A 50 15.22 -11.98 -15.60
C PRO A 50 14.86 -10.73 -14.79
N ARG A 51 15.58 -9.62 -15.00
CA ARG A 51 15.30 -8.32 -14.38
C ARG A 51 13.87 -7.83 -14.61
N SER A 52 13.23 -8.20 -15.71
CA SER A 52 11.84 -7.81 -16.01
C SER A 52 10.82 -8.44 -15.06
N ALA A 53 11.20 -9.48 -14.33
CA ALA A 53 10.36 -10.09 -13.29
C ALA A 53 10.42 -9.37 -11.93
N LEU A 54 11.15 -8.23 -11.83
CA LEU A 54 11.34 -7.54 -10.55
C LEU A 54 9.99 -7.17 -9.90
N LEU A 55 9.07 -6.59 -10.64
CA LEU A 55 7.79 -6.15 -10.07
C LEU A 55 6.92 -7.33 -9.60
N PRO A 56 6.68 -8.39 -10.40
CA PRO A 56 5.94 -9.55 -9.90
C PRO A 56 6.64 -10.25 -8.72
N ILE A 57 7.96 -10.30 -8.66
CA ILE A 57 8.69 -10.85 -7.52
C ILE A 57 8.47 -9.99 -6.26
N LEU A 58 8.42 -8.67 -6.38
CA LEU A 58 8.11 -7.80 -5.22
C LEU A 58 6.67 -8.00 -4.71
N HIS A 59 5.70 -8.26 -5.59
CA HIS A 59 4.35 -8.66 -5.17
C HIS A 59 4.34 -10.02 -4.47
N LEU A 60 5.11 -10.99 -4.94
CA LEU A 60 5.27 -12.28 -4.26
C LEU A 60 5.87 -12.08 -2.86
N VAL A 61 6.95 -11.30 -2.73
CA VAL A 61 7.54 -10.96 -1.42
C VAL A 61 6.49 -10.34 -0.51
N GLN A 62 5.72 -9.37 -1.01
CA GLN A 62 4.70 -8.65 -0.24
C GLN A 62 3.56 -9.57 0.20
N SER A 63 3.16 -10.55 -0.62
CA SER A 63 2.15 -11.54 -0.26
C SER A 63 2.60 -12.45 0.88
N VAL A 64 3.87 -12.83 0.88
CA VAL A 64 4.47 -13.75 1.88
C VAL A 64 4.75 -13.04 3.21
N ASP A 65 5.39 -11.86 3.15
CA ASP A 65 5.81 -11.11 4.33
C ASP A 65 4.81 -10.05 4.80
N GLY A 66 3.78 -9.74 3.99
CA GLY A 66 2.85 -8.63 4.21
C GLY A 66 3.47 -7.26 3.96
N ARG A 67 4.71 -7.22 3.50
CA ARG A 67 5.50 -6.05 3.12
C ARG A 67 6.66 -6.48 2.22
N VAL A 68 7.28 -5.51 1.53
CA VAL A 68 8.59 -5.75 0.92
C VAL A 68 9.66 -5.65 2.02
N SER A 69 10.03 -6.81 2.57
CA SER A 69 10.99 -6.93 3.66
C SER A 69 12.43 -6.77 3.19
N PRO A 70 13.40 -6.41 4.07
CA PRO A 70 14.82 -6.40 3.73
C PRO A 70 15.32 -7.77 3.24
N ALA A 71 14.88 -8.87 3.85
CA ALA A 71 15.22 -10.23 3.40
C ALA A 71 14.63 -10.54 2.02
N GLY A 72 13.41 -10.05 1.74
CA GLY A 72 12.80 -10.17 0.41
C GLY A 72 13.54 -9.39 -0.68
N ILE A 73 14.08 -8.21 -0.34
CA ILE A 73 14.92 -7.43 -1.26
C ILE A 73 16.21 -8.20 -1.57
N GLU A 74 16.85 -8.79 -0.57
CA GLU A 74 18.07 -9.61 -0.71
C GLU A 74 17.80 -10.84 -1.61
N ALA A 75 16.74 -11.59 -1.32
CA ALA A 75 16.36 -12.77 -2.11
C ALA A 75 16.02 -12.41 -3.57
N ALA A 76 15.26 -11.33 -3.79
CA ALA A 76 14.95 -10.86 -5.14
C ALA A 76 16.20 -10.41 -5.91
N ALA A 77 17.13 -9.73 -5.25
CA ALA A 77 18.41 -9.31 -5.83
C ALA A 77 19.24 -10.51 -6.28
N GLU A 78 19.37 -11.54 -5.43
CA GLU A 78 20.08 -12.78 -5.73
C GLU A 78 19.47 -13.52 -6.93
N VAL A 79 18.14 -13.74 -6.92
CA VAL A 79 17.43 -14.45 -8.01
C VAL A 79 17.55 -13.72 -9.34
N LEU A 80 17.49 -12.40 -9.33
CA LEU A 80 17.52 -11.58 -10.56
C LEU A 80 18.93 -11.21 -11.03
N GLY A 81 19.96 -11.47 -10.22
CA GLY A 81 21.34 -11.09 -10.52
C GLY A 81 21.55 -9.57 -10.58
N ILE A 82 20.82 -8.81 -9.76
CA ILE A 82 20.91 -7.34 -9.66
C ILE A 82 21.27 -6.93 -8.22
N THR A 83 21.55 -5.64 -8.00
CA THR A 83 21.89 -5.17 -6.67
C THR A 83 20.64 -4.93 -5.80
N GLU A 84 20.77 -5.12 -4.46
CA GLU A 84 19.71 -4.76 -3.50
C GLU A 84 19.28 -3.29 -3.64
N ALA A 85 20.21 -2.39 -3.99
CA ALA A 85 19.89 -0.99 -4.24
C ALA A 85 18.94 -0.80 -5.42
N GLN A 86 19.07 -1.60 -6.49
CA GLN A 86 18.18 -1.57 -7.63
C GLN A 86 16.79 -2.11 -7.27
N VAL A 87 16.73 -3.19 -6.50
CA VAL A 87 15.46 -3.74 -5.97
C VAL A 87 14.78 -2.74 -5.04
N SER A 88 15.53 -2.18 -4.08
CA SER A 88 15.04 -1.17 -3.14
C SER A 88 14.55 0.09 -3.85
N GLY A 89 15.24 0.51 -4.91
CA GLY A 89 14.82 1.63 -5.75
C GLY A 89 13.45 1.42 -6.37
N ALA A 90 13.17 0.23 -6.91
CA ALA A 90 11.85 -0.12 -7.43
C ALA A 90 10.80 -0.17 -6.32
N ALA A 91 11.12 -0.80 -5.18
CA ALA A 91 10.21 -0.92 -4.04
C ALA A 91 9.85 0.44 -3.40
N THR A 92 10.68 1.48 -3.57
CA THR A 92 10.38 2.83 -3.09
C THR A 92 9.72 3.71 -4.14
N PHE A 93 9.89 3.40 -5.41
CA PHE A 93 9.33 4.18 -6.51
C PHE A 93 7.83 3.89 -6.70
N TYR A 94 7.43 2.64 -6.64
CA TYR A 94 6.04 2.24 -6.86
C TYR A 94 5.25 2.21 -5.57
N THR A 95 4.19 3.00 -5.47
CA THR A 95 3.36 3.16 -4.27
C THR A 95 2.61 1.91 -3.84
N MET A 96 2.44 0.93 -4.73
CA MET A 96 1.83 -0.36 -4.39
C MET A 96 2.68 -1.20 -3.44
N TYR A 97 4.01 -1.01 -3.41
CA TYR A 97 4.87 -1.75 -2.50
C TYR A 97 4.95 -1.08 -1.14
N LYS A 98 4.62 -1.83 -0.10
CA LYS A 98 4.66 -1.38 1.29
C LYS A 98 5.91 -1.92 1.97
N ARG A 99 6.68 -1.03 2.57
CA ARG A 99 7.89 -1.39 3.31
C ARG A 99 7.65 -1.60 4.80
N ARG A 100 6.40 -1.40 5.22
CA ARG A 100 5.90 -1.68 6.56
C ARG A 100 4.75 -2.67 6.45
N PRO A 101 4.51 -3.49 7.49
CA PRO A 101 3.35 -4.35 7.51
C PRO A 101 2.07 -3.54 7.27
N ALA A 102 1.34 -3.90 6.25
CA ALA A 102 0.00 -3.39 6.02
C ALA A 102 -0.99 -4.14 6.91
N GLY A 103 -2.10 -3.49 7.24
CA GLY A 103 -3.23 -4.15 7.91
C GLY A 103 -3.92 -5.17 7.00
N GLN A 104 -4.91 -5.86 7.57
CA GLN A 104 -5.74 -6.79 6.80
C GLN A 104 -6.41 -6.10 5.59
N HIS A 105 -6.80 -4.83 5.76
CA HIS A 105 -7.35 -3.99 4.71
C HIS A 105 -6.53 -2.70 4.58
N HIS A 106 -5.97 -2.49 3.40
CA HIS A 106 -5.32 -1.24 3.04
C HIS A 106 -6.37 -0.28 2.47
N ILE A 107 -6.60 0.83 3.17
CA ILE A 107 -7.58 1.86 2.82
C ILE A 107 -6.82 3.02 2.17
N GLY A 108 -7.07 3.25 0.89
CA GLY A 108 -6.56 4.40 0.15
C GLY A 108 -7.66 5.44 -0.09
N VAL A 109 -7.38 6.71 0.19
CA VAL A 109 -8.30 7.82 -0.11
C VAL A 109 -7.64 8.77 -1.08
N CYS A 110 -8.25 8.95 -2.26
CA CYS A 110 -7.75 9.91 -3.24
C CYS A 110 -8.12 11.34 -2.86
N THR A 111 -7.10 12.20 -2.77
CA THR A 111 -7.28 13.63 -2.46
C THR A 111 -6.61 14.51 -3.52
N THR A 112 -6.37 13.97 -4.73
CA THR A 112 -5.85 14.76 -5.83
C THR A 112 -6.97 15.58 -6.50
N ALA A 113 -6.59 16.61 -7.18
CA ALA A 113 -7.39 17.69 -7.77
C ALA A 113 -8.93 17.50 -7.77
N LEU A 114 -9.48 16.63 -8.62
CA LEU A 114 -10.93 16.49 -8.73
C LEU A 114 -11.55 15.79 -7.51
N CYS A 115 -10.90 14.77 -6.95
CA CYS A 115 -11.38 14.13 -5.72
C CYS A 115 -11.40 15.11 -4.55
N ALA A 116 -10.38 15.97 -4.41
CA ALA A 116 -10.35 17.04 -3.39
C ALA A 116 -11.54 17.98 -3.53
N ILE A 117 -11.79 18.52 -4.75
CA ILE A 117 -12.93 19.41 -5.03
C ILE A 117 -14.27 18.72 -4.73
N MET A 118 -14.38 17.42 -5.01
CA MET A 118 -15.58 16.62 -4.79
C MET A 118 -15.74 16.12 -3.34
N GLY A 119 -14.83 16.52 -2.42
CA GLY A 119 -14.89 16.18 -1.00
C GLY A 119 -13.94 15.08 -0.53
N GLY A 120 -12.90 14.77 -1.30
CA GLY A 120 -11.90 13.75 -0.95
C GLY A 120 -11.16 14.05 0.36
N ASP A 121 -10.85 15.33 0.64
CA ASP A 121 -10.24 15.71 1.93
C ASP A 121 -11.22 15.54 3.11
N ILE A 122 -12.50 15.85 2.93
CA ILE A 122 -13.54 15.62 3.95
C ILE A 122 -13.68 14.10 4.21
N LEU A 123 -13.58 13.30 3.14
CA LEU A 123 -13.62 11.85 3.21
C LEU A 123 -12.41 11.31 3.99
N MET A 124 -11.21 11.81 3.72
CA MET A 124 -9.97 11.47 4.42
C MET A 124 -10.08 11.77 5.92
N ASP A 125 -10.46 13.00 6.28
CA ASP A 125 -10.70 13.43 7.66
C ASP A 125 -11.71 12.52 8.38
N ARG A 126 -12.77 12.10 7.66
CA ARG A 126 -13.76 11.19 8.25
C ARG A 126 -13.19 9.82 8.54
N VAL A 127 -12.42 9.27 7.59
CA VAL A 127 -11.79 7.95 7.72
C VAL A 127 -10.75 7.96 8.85
N GLU A 128 -9.91 9.00 8.95
CA GLU A 128 -8.95 9.17 10.06
C GLU A 128 -9.66 9.16 11.43
N LYS A 129 -10.73 9.94 11.57
CA LYS A 129 -11.53 9.98 12.81
C LYS A 129 -12.20 8.65 13.12
N LYS A 130 -12.71 7.95 12.11
CA LYS A 130 -13.39 6.67 12.28
C LYS A 130 -12.43 5.57 12.72
N LEU A 131 -11.24 5.52 12.11
CA LEU A 131 -10.23 4.49 12.40
C LEU A 131 -9.35 4.84 13.62
N GLY A 132 -9.32 6.13 14.03
CA GLY A 132 -8.47 6.61 15.11
C GLY A 132 -6.98 6.58 14.76
N VAL A 133 -6.64 6.62 13.47
CA VAL A 133 -5.27 6.65 12.96
C VAL A 133 -5.15 7.75 11.92
N ARG A 134 -3.91 8.22 11.69
CA ARG A 134 -3.58 9.16 10.63
C ARG A 134 -3.08 8.43 9.39
N GLU A 135 -2.99 9.19 8.30
CA GLU A 135 -2.31 8.79 7.07
C GLU A 135 -0.96 8.10 7.38
N GLY A 136 -0.66 7.00 6.68
CA GLY A 136 0.55 6.20 6.84
C GLY A 136 0.58 5.29 8.06
N GLN A 137 -0.48 5.26 8.87
CA GLN A 137 -0.57 4.44 10.08
C GLN A 137 -1.48 3.22 9.87
N THR A 138 -1.26 2.23 10.74
CA THR A 138 -2.10 1.03 10.85
C THR A 138 -2.79 1.03 12.21
N THR A 139 -4.06 0.60 12.26
CA THR A 139 -4.79 0.46 13.52
C THR A 139 -4.09 -0.53 14.45
N PRO A 140 -4.18 -0.34 15.80
CA PRO A 140 -3.47 -1.20 16.76
C PRO A 140 -3.84 -2.67 16.68
N ASP A 141 -5.03 -3.00 16.19
CA ASP A 141 -5.49 -4.37 15.96
C ASP A 141 -4.97 -4.98 14.66
N GLY A 142 -4.23 -4.21 13.85
CA GLY A 142 -3.70 -4.64 12.56
C GLY A 142 -4.77 -4.79 11.47
N LYS A 143 -6.00 -4.29 11.69
CA LYS A 143 -7.09 -4.51 10.74
C LYS A 143 -7.05 -3.55 9.55
N PHE A 144 -6.75 -2.26 9.79
CA PHE A 144 -6.75 -1.24 8.75
C PHE A 144 -5.42 -0.50 8.69
N SER A 145 -4.90 -0.30 7.48
CA SER A 145 -3.87 0.70 7.19
C SER A 145 -4.49 1.81 6.36
N LEU A 146 -4.16 3.05 6.66
CA LEU A 146 -4.71 4.22 5.98
C LEU A 146 -3.62 4.95 5.19
N GLU A 147 -3.92 5.31 3.95
CA GLU A 147 -3.03 6.06 3.07
C GLU A 147 -3.80 7.10 2.25
N ARG A 148 -3.17 8.24 2.07
CA ARG A 148 -3.55 9.22 1.06
C ARG A 148 -2.93 8.79 -0.27
N ILE A 149 -3.75 8.36 -1.21
CA ILE A 149 -3.27 7.82 -2.48
C ILE A 149 -3.27 8.87 -3.58
N GLU A 150 -2.38 8.65 -4.56
CA GLU A 150 -2.35 9.41 -5.80
C GLU A 150 -3.58 9.12 -6.68
N CYS A 151 -3.77 9.92 -7.72
CA CYS A 151 -4.88 9.76 -8.65
C CYS A 151 -4.80 8.43 -9.42
N ASN A 152 -5.82 7.59 -9.26
CA ASN A 152 -5.96 6.32 -9.98
C ASN A 152 -6.83 6.45 -11.24
N ALA A 153 -6.91 7.66 -11.83
CA ALA A 153 -7.57 7.96 -13.10
C ALA A 153 -9.07 7.58 -13.18
N ALA A 154 -9.76 7.51 -12.03
CA ALA A 154 -11.21 7.26 -11.95
C ALA A 154 -11.98 8.55 -11.60
N CYS A 155 -11.56 9.68 -12.15
CA CYS A 155 -12.06 11.01 -11.81
C CYS A 155 -13.55 11.22 -12.17
N ASP A 156 -14.08 10.48 -13.12
CA ASP A 156 -15.49 10.43 -13.51
C ASP A 156 -16.42 9.86 -12.41
N PHE A 157 -15.84 9.13 -11.45
CA PHE A 157 -16.52 8.58 -10.28
C PHE A 157 -16.05 9.18 -8.94
N ALA A 158 -15.43 10.36 -8.98
CA ALA A 158 -14.94 11.03 -7.76
C ALA A 158 -16.08 11.32 -6.75
N PRO A 159 -15.81 11.31 -5.43
CA PRO A 159 -14.56 10.96 -4.75
C PRO A 159 -14.31 9.45 -4.72
N ILE A 160 -13.02 9.07 -4.78
CA ILE A 160 -12.59 7.67 -4.84
C ILE A 160 -11.94 7.26 -3.51
N MET A 161 -12.34 6.10 -3.00
CA MET A 161 -11.56 5.29 -2.06
C MET A 161 -11.12 4.00 -2.75
N MET A 162 -10.12 3.37 -2.16
CA MET A 162 -9.72 2.01 -2.54
C MET A 162 -9.60 1.14 -1.28
N VAL A 163 -9.97 -0.12 -1.42
CA VAL A 163 -9.71 -1.16 -0.42
C VAL A 163 -8.89 -2.24 -1.10
N ASN A 164 -7.65 -2.43 -0.66
CA ASN A 164 -6.71 -3.39 -1.27
C ASN A 164 -6.62 -3.22 -2.80
N TRP A 165 -6.54 -1.96 -3.26
CA TRP A 165 -6.50 -1.51 -4.66
C TRP A 165 -7.79 -1.74 -5.47
N GLU A 166 -8.86 -2.23 -4.85
CA GLU A 166 -10.18 -2.30 -5.47
C GLU A 166 -10.95 -0.98 -5.31
N PHE A 167 -11.60 -0.54 -6.37
CA PHE A 167 -12.27 0.76 -6.43
C PHE A 167 -13.58 0.81 -5.66
N MET A 168 -13.73 1.86 -4.85
CA MET A 168 -14.97 2.32 -4.23
C MET A 168 -15.32 3.69 -4.80
N ASP A 169 -16.25 3.70 -5.75
CA ASP A 169 -16.63 4.87 -6.54
C ASP A 169 -17.69 5.73 -5.83
N ASN A 170 -17.69 7.06 -6.12
CA ASN A 170 -18.68 8.00 -5.61
C ASN A 170 -18.86 7.92 -4.09
N MET A 171 -17.75 7.94 -3.38
CA MET A 171 -17.75 7.78 -1.92
C MET A 171 -18.22 9.05 -1.21
N THR A 172 -18.95 8.83 -0.14
CA THR A 172 -19.35 9.87 0.81
C THR A 172 -18.90 9.47 2.21
N PRO A 173 -18.81 10.40 3.18
CA PRO A 173 -18.51 10.04 4.56
C PRO A 173 -19.40 8.93 5.12
N ALA A 174 -20.70 8.94 4.82
CA ALA A 174 -21.64 7.92 5.28
C ALA A 174 -21.36 6.53 4.65
N LYS A 175 -21.07 6.49 3.35
CA LYS A 175 -20.69 5.24 2.67
C LYS A 175 -19.35 4.70 3.19
N ALA A 176 -18.40 5.59 3.52
CA ALA A 176 -17.13 5.19 4.11
C ALA A 176 -17.33 4.57 5.50
N ASP A 177 -18.17 5.18 6.34
CA ASP A 177 -18.51 4.63 7.64
C ASP A 177 -19.12 3.23 7.52
N GLU A 178 -20.11 3.05 6.66
CA GLU A 178 -20.76 1.75 6.41
C GLU A 178 -19.76 0.71 5.90
N LEU A 179 -18.92 1.08 4.93
CA LEU A 179 -17.88 0.22 4.37
C LEU A 179 -16.92 -0.27 5.44
N LEU A 180 -16.39 0.66 6.25
CA LEU A 180 -15.44 0.34 7.31
C LEU A 180 -16.08 -0.51 8.42
N ASP A 181 -17.34 -0.26 8.80
CA ASP A 181 -18.06 -1.07 9.79
C ASP A 181 -18.28 -2.50 9.29
N ARG A 182 -18.61 -2.68 8.00
CA ARG A 182 -18.75 -4.01 7.40
C ARG A 182 -17.43 -4.76 7.33
N LEU A 183 -16.35 -4.11 6.94
CA LEU A 183 -15.00 -4.69 6.93
C LEU A 183 -14.54 -5.03 8.35
N ALA A 184 -14.82 -4.14 9.33
CA ALA A 184 -14.50 -4.38 10.73
C ALA A 184 -15.21 -5.61 11.29
N ALA A 185 -16.42 -5.87 10.83
CA ALA A 185 -17.23 -7.04 11.22
C ALA A 185 -16.96 -8.30 10.36
N ASP A 186 -15.92 -8.30 9.53
CA ASP A 186 -15.55 -9.40 8.60
C ASP A 186 -16.71 -9.82 7.68
N GLN A 187 -17.61 -8.90 7.35
CA GLN A 187 -18.70 -9.14 6.41
C GLN A 187 -18.17 -9.15 4.98
N GLU A 188 -18.80 -9.92 4.12
CA GLU A 188 -18.48 -9.92 2.70
C GLU A 188 -18.79 -8.55 2.08
N VAL A 189 -17.78 -7.97 1.45
CA VAL A 189 -17.84 -6.68 0.76
C VAL A 189 -17.37 -6.86 -0.68
N HIS A 190 -18.05 -6.17 -1.60
CA HIS A 190 -17.62 -6.09 -3.00
C HIS A 190 -17.26 -4.65 -3.34
N SER A 191 -16.29 -4.49 -4.23
CA SER A 191 -15.98 -3.21 -4.83
C SER A 191 -17.17 -2.70 -5.66
N THR A 192 -17.23 -1.41 -5.92
CA THR A 192 -18.27 -0.85 -6.80
C THR A 192 -18.21 -1.39 -8.23
N ARG A 193 -17.08 -2.02 -8.59
CA ARG A 193 -16.82 -2.64 -9.89
C ARG A 193 -16.94 -4.16 -9.89
N GLY A 194 -17.43 -4.74 -8.78
CA GLY A 194 -17.86 -6.12 -8.66
C GLY A 194 -16.87 -7.09 -8.01
N ALA A 195 -15.59 -6.72 -7.89
CA ALA A 195 -14.60 -7.60 -7.26
C ALA A 195 -14.90 -7.78 -5.76
N ARG A 196 -14.79 -9.02 -5.27
CA ARG A 196 -14.86 -9.31 -3.84
C ARG A 196 -13.61 -8.79 -3.15
N ILE A 197 -13.79 -8.07 -2.05
CA ILE A 197 -12.67 -7.62 -1.21
C ILE A 197 -12.14 -8.81 -0.41
N THR A 198 -10.88 -9.12 -0.59
CA THR A 198 -10.13 -10.12 0.18
C THR A 198 -9.21 -9.42 1.19
N SER A 199 -8.32 -10.15 1.86
CA SER A 199 -7.28 -9.50 2.66
C SER A 199 -6.22 -8.86 1.78
N TRP A 200 -5.45 -7.93 2.34
CA TRP A 200 -4.31 -7.31 1.66
C TRP A 200 -3.37 -8.35 1.07
N ARG A 201 -2.98 -9.34 1.87
CA ARG A 201 -2.08 -10.42 1.41
C ARG A 201 -2.67 -11.27 0.29
N ASP A 202 -3.96 -11.57 0.36
CA ASP A 202 -4.63 -12.40 -0.64
C ASP A 202 -4.86 -11.65 -1.97
N SER A 203 -4.82 -10.31 -1.97
CA SER A 203 -4.93 -9.51 -3.18
C SER A 203 -3.61 -9.45 -3.99
N GLU A 204 -2.45 -9.65 -3.33
CA GLU A 204 -1.15 -9.53 -3.97
C GLU A 204 -0.86 -10.59 -5.05
N PRO A 205 -1.22 -11.89 -4.86
CA PRO A 205 -1.00 -12.91 -5.88
C PRO A 205 -1.65 -12.60 -7.22
N VAL A 206 -2.78 -11.90 -7.24
CA VAL A 206 -3.47 -11.48 -8.47
C VAL A 206 -2.55 -10.63 -9.34
N SER A 207 -1.69 -9.81 -8.73
CA SER A 207 -0.79 -8.89 -9.42
C SER A 207 0.30 -9.59 -10.23
N TYR A 208 0.64 -10.85 -9.93
CA TYR A 208 1.69 -11.59 -10.63
C TYR A 208 1.23 -12.89 -11.27
N THR A 209 0.05 -13.42 -10.95
CA THR A 209 -0.48 -14.67 -11.54
C THR A 209 -1.11 -14.48 -12.91
N HIS A 210 -1.61 -13.28 -13.22
CA HIS A 210 -2.24 -12.97 -14.50
C HIS A 210 -1.27 -12.65 -15.66
N LEU A 211 0.03 -12.80 -15.42
CA LEU A 211 1.07 -12.55 -16.44
C LEU A 211 1.38 -13.80 -17.29
N THR A 212 0.41 -14.68 -17.46
CA THR A 212 0.49 -15.86 -18.35
C THR A 212 -0.19 -15.62 -19.68
#